data_ff9e45cfd7d45e672723f800c1e9eff1
#
_entry.id   ff9e45cfd7d45e672723f800c1e9eff1
#
_cell.length_a   1.000
_cell.length_b   1.000
_cell.length_c   1.000
_cell.angle_alpha   90.00
_cell.angle_beta   90.00
_cell.angle_gamma   90.00
#
_symmetry.space_group_name_H-M   'P 1'
#
loop_
_entity.id
_entity.type
_entity.pdbx_description
1 polymer ?
#
loop_
_entity_poly.entity_id
_entity_poly.type
_entity_poly.pdbx_seq_one_letter_code
_entity_poly.pdbx_strand_id
1 'polypeptide(L)'
;MKCELYHDNFQNFKRYNVPKAQLVIADIPYNIGADAYASNPMWYQGGDNKNGESKLAKQSFFHTDGTFKIAEYMHFCNRLLKKEPKEKGQAPAMIVFCAFEQMQTVIEYGKRYGFAKSYPLFFCKNYSAQVLKANMKIVGATEFAVVLYRDKLPKFRNVGEDGGKHMVFDWFRWERDSRKEYPKIHPTQKERGA
;
A
#
# COMPACT_ATOMS: atom_id res chain seq x y z
N MET A 1 24.61 2.54 -3.30
CA MET A 1 23.26 3.06 -2.98
C MET A 1 23.23 3.31 -1.46
N LYS A 2 22.78 4.50 -0.99
CA LYS A 2 22.62 4.80 0.44
C LYS A 2 21.21 4.41 0.85
N CYS A 3 21.06 3.62 1.92
CA CYS A 3 19.77 3.28 2.53
C CYS A 3 19.78 3.80 3.98
N GLU A 4 18.72 4.50 4.38
CA GLU A 4 18.53 4.99 5.74
C GLU A 4 17.19 4.51 6.25
N LEU A 5 17.16 3.99 7.48
CA LEU A 5 15.99 3.43 8.11
C LEU A 5 15.66 4.23 9.37
N TYR A 6 14.41 4.66 9.48
CA TYR A 6 13.90 5.40 10.63
C TYR A 6 12.70 4.67 11.21
N HIS A 7 12.72 4.39 12.51
CA HIS A 7 11.60 3.83 13.24
C HIS A 7 10.94 4.94 14.07
N ASP A 8 10.03 5.69 13.44
CA ASP A 8 9.35 6.81 14.07
C ASP A 8 8.04 7.14 13.33
N ASN A 9 7.21 7.96 13.94
CA ASN A 9 6.03 8.51 13.29
C ASN A 9 6.44 9.54 12.22
N PHE A 10 5.79 9.50 11.06
CA PHE A 10 6.05 10.45 9.96
C PHE A 10 5.91 11.93 10.36
N GLN A 11 5.11 12.24 11.38
CA GLN A 11 4.97 13.59 11.93
C GLN A 11 6.30 14.15 12.48
N ASN A 12 7.22 13.26 12.87
CA ASN A 12 8.54 13.60 13.40
C ASN A 12 9.62 13.76 12.32
N PHE A 13 9.27 13.65 11.04
CA PHE A 13 10.23 13.63 9.91
C PHE A 13 11.23 14.77 9.90
N LYS A 14 10.89 15.92 10.45
CA LYS A 14 11.79 17.09 10.53
C LYS A 14 13.07 16.81 11.34
N ARG A 15 13.03 15.81 12.25
CA ARG A 15 14.18 15.43 13.07
C ARG A 15 15.29 14.76 12.25
N TYR A 16 14.92 14.16 11.12
CA TYR A 16 15.80 13.30 10.33
C TYR A 16 16.41 13.96 9.11
N ASN A 17 16.07 15.23 8.87
CA ASN A 17 16.57 15.98 7.73
C ASN A 17 16.46 15.23 6.39
N VAL A 18 15.36 14.52 6.19
CA VAL A 18 15.11 13.67 5.01
C VAL A 18 15.15 14.53 3.73
N PRO A 19 15.96 14.18 2.74
CA PRO A 19 16.03 14.93 1.49
C PRO A 19 14.73 14.82 0.69
N LYS A 20 14.50 15.77 -0.23
CA LYS A 20 13.34 15.76 -1.11
C LYS A 20 13.33 14.51 -1.99
N ALA A 21 12.22 13.80 -1.97
CA ALA A 21 12.02 12.55 -2.68
C ALA A 21 11.51 12.78 -4.12
N GLN A 22 11.95 11.92 -5.03
CA GLN A 22 11.40 11.81 -6.38
C GLN A 22 10.16 10.94 -6.42
N LEU A 23 10.14 9.91 -5.58
CA LEU A 23 9.05 8.97 -5.44
C LEU A 23 8.79 8.72 -3.95
N VAL A 24 7.52 8.68 -3.56
CA VAL A 24 7.07 8.18 -2.27
C VAL A 24 6.28 6.90 -2.52
N ILE A 25 6.66 5.81 -1.87
CA ILE A 25 5.87 4.59 -1.81
C ILE A 25 5.41 4.44 -0.37
N ALA A 26 4.12 4.41 -0.16
CA ALA A 26 3.49 4.39 1.15
C ALA A 26 2.55 3.21 1.30
N ASP A 27 2.63 2.56 2.45
CA ASP A 27 1.65 1.58 2.90
C ASP A 27 0.97 2.18 4.13
N ILE A 28 -0.18 2.81 3.94
CA ILE A 28 -0.89 3.49 5.03
C ILE A 28 -1.71 2.49 5.85
N PRO A 29 -2.01 2.77 7.14
CA PRO A 29 -2.93 1.97 7.91
C PRO A 29 -4.29 1.85 7.23
N TYR A 30 -4.79 0.61 7.07
CA TYR A 30 -6.03 0.37 6.31
C TYR A 30 -7.29 0.68 7.11
N ASN A 31 -7.15 0.91 8.40
CA ASN A 31 -8.26 1.25 9.31
C ASN A 31 -9.46 0.29 9.20
N ILE A 32 -9.18 -0.97 8.97
CA ILE A 32 -10.19 -2.03 8.82
C ILE A 32 -10.61 -2.63 10.17
N GLY A 33 -10.10 -2.08 11.28
CA GLY A 33 -10.50 -2.42 12.64
C GLY A 33 -10.24 -3.88 13.00
N ALA A 34 -11.13 -4.44 13.83
CA ALA A 34 -11.08 -5.83 14.26
C ALA A 34 -11.40 -6.83 13.13
N ASP A 35 -11.91 -6.36 12.00
CA ASP A 35 -12.28 -7.19 10.86
C ASP A 35 -11.10 -7.48 9.91
N ALA A 36 -9.94 -6.99 10.27
CA ALA A 36 -8.75 -7.02 9.43
C ALA A 36 -8.21 -8.41 9.11
N TYR A 37 -8.46 -9.39 9.95
CA TYR A 37 -7.80 -10.68 9.78
C TYR A 37 -8.67 -11.83 10.26
N ALA A 38 -9.33 -12.50 9.30
CA ALA A 38 -10.01 -13.75 9.55
C ALA A 38 -10.79 -13.78 10.90
N SER A 39 -11.39 -12.63 11.24
CA SER A 39 -11.99 -12.37 12.54
C SER A 39 -13.41 -12.93 12.66
N ASN A 40 -13.96 -13.44 11.56
CA ASN A 40 -15.29 -14.01 11.59
C ASN A 40 -15.26 -15.47 12.11
N PRO A 41 -15.89 -15.78 13.26
CA PRO A 41 -15.94 -17.13 13.80
C PRO A 41 -16.51 -18.17 12.82
N MET A 42 -17.40 -17.77 11.92
CA MET A 42 -17.97 -18.68 10.93
C MET A 42 -16.96 -19.16 9.88
N TRP A 43 -15.93 -18.39 9.61
CA TRP A 43 -14.82 -18.80 8.75
C TRP A 43 -14.09 -20.02 9.31
N TYR A 44 -13.97 -20.09 10.62
CA TYR A 44 -13.27 -21.17 11.32
C TYR A 44 -14.13 -22.39 11.59
N GLN A 45 -15.43 -22.23 11.67
CA GLN A 45 -16.37 -23.34 11.94
C GLN A 45 -16.61 -24.25 10.73
N GLY A 46 -16.27 -23.83 9.54
CA GLY A 46 -16.44 -24.61 8.31
C GLY A 46 -15.27 -24.54 7.35
N GLY A 47 -14.17 -23.91 7.75
CA GLY A 47 -13.01 -23.70 6.89
C GLY A 47 -11.87 -24.70 7.11
N ASP A 48 -10.81 -24.54 6.33
CA ASP A 48 -9.61 -25.40 6.37
C ASP A 48 -8.80 -25.27 7.66
N ASN A 49 -9.13 -24.33 8.53
CA ASN A 49 -8.42 -24.12 9.79
C ASN A 49 -9.03 -24.98 10.91
N LYS A 50 -8.64 -26.24 10.95
CA LYS A 50 -9.06 -27.21 11.97
C LYS A 50 -8.65 -26.85 13.41
N ASN A 51 -7.78 -25.87 13.59
CA ASN A 51 -7.21 -25.49 14.88
C ASN A 51 -7.96 -24.33 15.58
N GLY A 52 -9.12 -23.94 15.06
CA GLY A 52 -9.93 -22.88 15.65
C GLY A 52 -9.50 -21.47 15.31
N GLU A 53 -10.05 -20.51 16.04
CA GLU A 53 -9.82 -19.07 15.81
C GLU A 53 -8.36 -18.69 16.09
N SER A 54 -7.78 -17.93 15.19
CA SER A 54 -6.44 -17.37 15.42
C SER A 54 -6.45 -16.48 16.66
N LYS A 55 -5.40 -16.56 17.50
CA LYS A 55 -5.20 -15.63 18.64
C LYS A 55 -5.15 -14.17 18.21
N LEU A 56 -4.93 -13.90 16.92
CA LEU A 56 -4.90 -12.57 16.32
C LEU A 56 -6.30 -12.11 15.83
N ALA A 57 -7.28 -12.99 15.81
CA ALA A 57 -8.66 -12.63 15.46
C ALA A 57 -9.19 -11.60 16.46
N LYS A 58 -9.92 -10.61 15.94
CA LYS A 58 -10.47 -9.49 16.74
C LYS A 58 -9.43 -8.55 17.37
N GLN A 59 -8.15 -8.68 17.01
CA GLN A 59 -7.13 -7.74 17.48
C GLN A 59 -6.82 -6.71 16.39
N SER A 60 -6.66 -5.46 16.82
CA SER A 60 -6.07 -4.42 15.96
C SER A 60 -4.57 -4.68 15.83
N PHE A 61 -4.04 -4.71 14.61
CA PHE A 61 -2.62 -4.94 14.38
C PHE A 61 -1.76 -3.73 14.69
N PHE A 62 -2.35 -2.54 14.59
CA PHE A 62 -1.64 -1.29 14.82
C PHE A 62 -2.48 -0.39 15.71
N HIS A 63 -1.88 0.13 16.78
CA HIS A 63 -2.51 1.14 17.63
C HIS A 63 -2.89 2.41 16.85
N THR A 64 -2.27 2.64 15.71
CA THR A 64 -2.47 3.82 14.85
C THR A 64 -3.60 3.68 13.85
N ASP A 65 -4.17 2.48 13.65
CA ASP A 65 -5.20 2.26 12.63
C ASP A 65 -6.42 3.18 12.79
N GLY A 66 -6.90 3.34 14.02
CA GLY A 66 -8.03 4.21 14.33
C GLY A 66 -7.73 5.71 14.39
N THR A 67 -6.46 6.10 14.45
CA THR A 67 -6.03 7.49 14.62
C THR A 67 -5.28 8.06 13.43
N PHE A 68 -5.00 7.25 12.42
CA PHE A 68 -4.28 7.69 11.25
C PHE A 68 -5.10 8.69 10.42
N LYS A 69 -4.53 9.86 10.18
CA LYS A 69 -5.17 10.94 9.42
C LYS A 69 -4.55 11.06 8.04
N ILE A 70 -5.25 10.59 7.02
CA ILE A 70 -4.83 10.67 5.62
C ILE A 70 -4.46 12.11 5.23
N ALA A 71 -5.20 13.11 5.71
CA ALA A 71 -4.91 14.51 5.43
C ALA A 71 -3.52 14.97 5.91
N GLU A 72 -3.14 14.61 7.14
CA GLU A 72 -1.82 14.94 7.70
C GLU A 72 -0.71 14.22 6.93
N TYR A 73 -0.95 12.96 6.59
CA TYR A 73 -0.01 12.18 5.81
C TYR A 73 0.20 12.76 4.40
N MET A 74 -0.87 13.16 3.72
CA MET A 74 -0.78 13.82 2.42
C MET A 74 -0.03 15.15 2.50
N HIS A 75 -0.21 15.92 3.59
CA HIS A 75 0.58 17.11 3.84
C HIS A 75 2.08 16.78 3.97
N PHE A 76 2.41 15.76 4.75
CA PHE A 76 3.79 15.29 4.88
C PHE A 76 4.38 14.89 3.53
N CYS A 77 3.71 14.06 2.75
CA CYS A 77 4.16 13.62 1.44
C CYS A 77 4.37 14.79 0.46
N ASN A 78 3.43 15.75 0.45
CA ASN A 78 3.55 16.94 -0.37
C ASN A 78 4.80 17.78 -0.01
N ARG A 79 5.13 17.83 1.28
CA ARG A 79 6.36 18.51 1.73
C ARG A 79 7.63 17.73 1.42
N LEU A 80 7.57 16.41 1.45
CA LEU A 80 8.70 15.54 1.18
C LEU A 80 9.05 15.50 -0.31
N LEU A 81 8.07 15.53 -1.19
CA LEU A 81 8.27 15.44 -2.63
C LEU A 81 8.97 16.69 -3.19
N LYS A 82 9.79 16.46 -4.21
CA LYS A 82 10.36 17.52 -5.04
C LYS A 82 9.27 18.38 -5.68
N LYS A 83 9.61 19.59 -6.04
CA LYS A 83 8.76 20.41 -6.92
C LYS A 83 8.71 19.79 -8.31
N GLU A 84 7.63 20.06 -9.02
CA GLU A 84 7.49 19.62 -10.40
C GLU A 84 8.52 20.32 -11.30
N PRO A 85 9.31 19.57 -12.09
CA PRO A 85 10.31 20.16 -12.96
C PRO A 85 9.66 20.82 -14.18
N LYS A 86 10.41 21.67 -14.88
CA LYS A 86 9.95 22.25 -16.16
C LYS A 86 9.83 21.19 -17.26
N GLU A 87 10.70 20.20 -17.24
CA GLU A 87 10.76 19.14 -18.25
C GLU A 87 9.69 18.08 -18.02
N LYS A 88 9.11 17.57 -19.11
CA LYS A 88 8.16 16.46 -19.07
C LYS A 88 8.86 15.16 -18.69
N GLY A 89 8.10 14.24 -18.07
CA GLY A 89 8.58 12.88 -17.77
C GLY A 89 9.59 12.80 -16.62
N GLN A 90 9.68 13.81 -15.78
CA GLN A 90 10.53 13.82 -14.58
C GLN A 90 9.80 14.28 -13.32
N ALA A 91 8.50 14.39 -13.37
CA ALA A 91 7.69 14.79 -12.23
C ALA A 91 7.78 13.77 -11.08
N PRO A 92 7.78 14.24 -9.82
CA PRO A 92 7.65 13.34 -8.68
C PRO A 92 6.25 12.75 -8.61
N ALA A 93 6.16 11.55 -8.02
CA ALA A 93 4.91 10.85 -7.84
C ALA A 93 4.82 10.16 -6.48
N MET A 94 3.61 9.71 -6.12
CA MET A 94 3.36 8.86 -4.98
C MET A 94 2.65 7.59 -5.44
N ILE A 95 2.95 6.47 -4.77
CA ILE A 95 2.20 5.22 -4.82
C ILE A 95 1.74 4.96 -3.40
N VAL A 96 0.43 4.97 -3.17
CA VAL A 96 -0.16 4.83 -1.84
C VAL A 96 -0.98 3.54 -1.80
N PHE A 97 -0.48 2.53 -1.09
CA PHE A 97 -1.26 1.34 -0.76
C PHE A 97 -2.30 1.72 0.31
N CYS A 98 -3.53 1.35 0.07
CA CYS A 98 -4.66 1.66 0.94
C CYS A 98 -5.77 0.62 0.80
N ALA A 99 -6.69 0.56 1.75
CA ALA A 99 -7.90 -0.22 1.60
C ALA A 99 -8.78 0.34 0.48
N PHE A 100 -9.64 -0.50 -0.09
CA PHE A 100 -10.57 -0.09 -1.14
C PHE A 100 -11.43 1.12 -0.71
N GLU A 101 -11.93 1.08 0.53
CA GLU A 101 -12.78 2.12 1.10
C GLU A 101 -12.04 3.45 1.31
N GLN A 102 -10.71 3.40 1.44
CA GLN A 102 -9.89 4.61 1.61
C GLN A 102 -9.49 5.26 0.27
N MET A 103 -9.58 4.53 -0.83
CA MET A 103 -9.06 4.96 -2.13
C MET A 103 -9.60 6.32 -2.55
N GLN A 104 -10.91 6.51 -2.46
CA GLN A 104 -11.54 7.79 -2.81
C GLN A 104 -11.03 8.93 -1.93
N THR A 105 -10.91 8.70 -0.64
CA THR A 105 -10.38 9.68 0.32
C THR A 105 -8.92 10.06 0.02
N VAL A 106 -8.09 9.07 -0.32
CA VAL A 106 -6.69 9.31 -0.74
C VAL A 106 -6.64 10.19 -1.99
N ILE A 107 -7.48 9.93 -2.99
CA ILE A 107 -7.57 10.73 -4.23
C ILE A 107 -8.03 12.16 -3.93
N GLU A 108 -9.06 12.33 -3.11
CA GLU A 108 -9.60 13.65 -2.77
C GLU A 108 -8.60 14.52 -2.00
N TYR A 109 -7.93 13.94 -1.00
CA TYR A 109 -6.86 14.66 -0.30
C TYR A 109 -5.66 14.91 -1.21
N GLY A 110 -5.34 13.98 -2.11
CA GLY A 110 -4.32 14.20 -3.14
C GLY A 110 -4.61 15.44 -3.96
N LYS A 111 -5.83 15.59 -4.46
CA LYS A 111 -6.26 16.78 -5.22
C LYS A 111 -6.09 18.08 -4.44
N ARG A 112 -6.42 18.10 -3.14
CA ARG A 112 -6.24 19.28 -2.26
C ARG A 112 -4.79 19.73 -2.16
N TYR A 113 -3.84 18.81 -2.31
CA TYR A 113 -2.40 19.09 -2.32
C TYR A 113 -1.80 19.19 -3.73
N GLY A 114 -2.66 19.34 -4.76
CA GLY A 114 -2.23 19.58 -6.13
C GLY A 114 -1.91 18.31 -6.93
N PHE A 115 -2.19 17.11 -6.41
CA PHE A 115 -2.09 15.87 -7.17
C PHE A 115 -3.37 15.64 -7.97
N ALA A 116 -3.48 16.33 -9.10
CA ALA A 116 -4.71 16.37 -9.90
C ALA A 116 -4.97 15.08 -10.70
N LYS A 117 -3.95 14.25 -10.87
CA LYS A 117 -4.00 13.02 -11.67
C LYS A 117 -3.79 11.80 -10.78
N SER A 118 -4.58 10.76 -11.05
CA SER A 118 -4.48 9.49 -10.35
C SER A 118 -4.91 8.33 -11.23
N TYR A 119 -4.39 7.14 -10.93
CA TYR A 119 -4.90 5.86 -11.44
C TYR A 119 -4.63 4.75 -10.42
N PRO A 120 -5.44 3.68 -10.40
CA PRO A 120 -5.24 2.56 -9.50
C PRO A 120 -4.17 1.61 -10.02
N LEU A 121 -3.56 0.86 -9.09
CA LEU A 121 -2.80 -0.34 -9.36
C LEU A 121 -3.42 -1.49 -8.56
N PHE A 122 -3.47 -2.67 -9.15
CA PHE A 122 -4.07 -3.87 -8.57
C PHE A 122 -3.00 -4.94 -8.37
N PHE A 123 -2.88 -5.46 -7.16
CA PHE A 123 -1.95 -6.53 -6.84
C PHE A 123 -2.75 -7.79 -6.55
N CYS A 124 -2.82 -8.68 -7.53
CA CYS A 124 -3.61 -9.91 -7.49
C CYS A 124 -2.77 -11.04 -6.88
N LYS A 125 -3.11 -11.46 -5.68
CA LYS A 125 -2.42 -12.53 -4.97
C LYS A 125 -2.92 -13.89 -5.42
N ASN A 126 -2.05 -14.88 -5.40
CA ASN A 126 -2.43 -16.29 -5.59
C ASN A 126 -2.90 -16.97 -4.28
N TYR A 127 -3.08 -16.18 -3.22
CA TYR A 127 -3.57 -16.62 -1.92
C TYR A 127 -4.44 -15.53 -1.30
N SER A 128 -5.27 -15.92 -0.33
CA SER A 128 -6.09 -14.97 0.42
C SER A 128 -5.56 -14.77 1.83
N ALA A 129 -5.57 -13.52 2.27
CA ALA A 129 -5.27 -13.15 3.66
C ALA A 129 -6.50 -12.60 4.39
N GLN A 130 -7.59 -12.33 3.70
CA GLN A 130 -8.75 -11.63 4.25
C GLN A 130 -10.06 -12.26 3.79
N VAL A 131 -11.00 -12.41 4.71
CA VAL A 131 -12.37 -12.80 4.42
C VAL A 131 -13.20 -11.53 4.24
N LEU A 132 -13.71 -11.30 3.03
CA LEU A 132 -14.56 -10.13 2.74
C LEU A 132 -16.01 -10.36 3.16
N LYS A 133 -16.56 -11.52 2.80
CA LYS A 133 -17.94 -11.92 3.14
C LYS A 133 -18.00 -13.41 3.42
N ALA A 134 -17.95 -13.79 4.69
CA ALA A 134 -17.90 -15.19 5.12
C ALA A 134 -19.13 -15.98 4.64
N ASN A 135 -20.35 -15.42 4.80
CA ASN A 135 -21.58 -16.10 4.40
C ASN A 135 -21.69 -16.32 2.89
N MET A 136 -21.04 -15.47 2.09
CA MET A 136 -20.97 -15.58 0.64
C MET A 136 -19.73 -16.32 0.16
N LYS A 137 -18.86 -16.75 1.09
CA LYS A 137 -17.58 -17.43 0.80
C LYS A 137 -16.65 -16.60 -0.09
N ILE A 138 -16.67 -15.29 0.06
CA ILE A 138 -15.81 -14.36 -0.69
C ILE A 138 -14.58 -14.02 0.15
N VAL A 139 -13.41 -14.23 -0.43
CA VAL A 139 -12.11 -13.93 0.16
C VAL A 139 -11.38 -12.87 -0.63
N GLY A 140 -10.67 -11.98 0.07
CA GLY A 140 -9.87 -10.91 -0.54
C GLY A 140 -8.52 -11.43 -1.01
N ALA A 141 -8.28 -11.34 -2.31
CA ALA A 141 -7.01 -11.70 -2.92
C ALA A 141 -6.35 -10.53 -3.67
N THR A 142 -6.90 -9.33 -3.51
CA THR A 142 -6.39 -8.14 -4.20
C THR A 142 -5.99 -7.08 -3.18
N GLU A 143 -4.81 -6.50 -3.36
CA GLU A 143 -4.42 -5.25 -2.72
C GLU A 143 -4.49 -4.11 -3.73
N PHE A 144 -4.72 -2.92 -3.22
CA PHE A 144 -4.92 -1.72 -4.03
C PHE A 144 -3.83 -0.70 -3.71
N ALA A 145 -3.36 -0.03 -4.74
CA ALA A 145 -2.60 1.18 -4.56
C ALA A 145 -3.10 2.27 -5.53
N VAL A 146 -2.89 3.51 -5.16
CA VAL A 146 -3.22 4.67 -5.99
C VAL A 146 -1.92 5.38 -6.35
N VAL A 147 -1.69 5.54 -7.64
CA VAL A 147 -0.63 6.43 -8.13
C VAL A 147 -1.18 7.84 -8.18
N LEU A 148 -0.47 8.79 -7.57
CA LEU A 148 -0.82 10.20 -7.53
C LEU A 148 0.31 11.02 -8.12
N TYR A 149 -0.02 11.92 -9.05
CA TYR A 149 0.93 12.88 -9.60
C TYR A 149 0.23 14.20 -9.92
N ARG A 150 1.02 15.26 -10.11
CA ARG A 150 0.49 16.61 -10.34
C ARG A 150 0.05 16.76 -11.81
N ASP A 151 0.57 17.75 -12.49
CA ASP A 151 0.22 18.01 -13.88
C ASP A 151 1.09 17.20 -14.85
N LYS A 152 2.38 17.15 -14.60
CA LYS A 152 3.35 16.50 -15.50
C LYS A 152 3.51 15.02 -15.17
N LEU A 153 3.72 14.22 -16.21
CA LEU A 153 3.94 12.78 -16.07
C LEU A 153 5.23 12.47 -15.30
N PRO A 154 5.18 11.55 -14.36
CA PRO A 154 6.37 10.98 -13.75
C PRO A 154 7.21 10.24 -14.79
N LYS A 155 8.48 10.00 -14.46
CA LYS A 155 9.36 9.18 -15.29
C LYS A 155 9.16 7.72 -14.96
N PHE A 156 8.45 7.03 -15.84
CA PHE A 156 8.37 5.56 -15.84
C PHE A 156 9.31 5.02 -16.92
N ARG A 157 10.05 3.99 -16.59
CA ARG A 157 10.95 3.34 -17.51
C ARG A 157 10.61 1.85 -17.57
N ASN A 158 9.63 1.53 -18.39
CA ASN A 158 9.24 0.15 -18.67
C ASN A 158 10.13 -0.37 -19.80
N VAL A 159 11.27 -0.92 -19.43
CA VAL A 159 12.22 -1.50 -20.38
C VAL A 159 12.23 -3.00 -20.16
N GLY A 160 11.85 -3.76 -21.16
CA GLY A 160 11.92 -5.22 -21.15
C GLY A 160 13.35 -5.75 -21.25
N GLU A 161 13.52 -7.05 -21.15
CA GLU A 161 14.82 -7.73 -21.27
C GLU A 161 15.46 -7.50 -22.65
N ASP A 162 14.64 -7.27 -23.67
CA ASP A 162 15.05 -6.92 -25.03
C ASP A 162 15.54 -5.47 -25.19
N GLY A 163 15.52 -4.67 -24.10
CA GLY A 163 15.85 -3.25 -24.11
C GLY A 163 14.75 -2.35 -24.72
N GLY A 164 13.65 -2.92 -25.19
CA GLY A 164 12.51 -2.20 -25.73
C GLY A 164 11.64 -1.58 -24.64
N LYS A 165 10.87 -0.53 -24.99
CA LYS A 165 9.87 0.05 -24.11
C LYS A 165 8.54 -0.66 -24.33
N HIS A 166 7.98 -1.22 -23.26
CA HIS A 166 6.73 -1.97 -23.31
C HIS A 166 5.62 -1.28 -22.51
N MET A 167 4.39 -1.49 -22.98
CA MET A 167 3.21 -1.17 -22.17
C MET A 167 3.07 -2.23 -21.08
N VAL A 168 2.74 -1.82 -19.88
CA VAL A 168 2.47 -2.73 -18.75
C VAL A 168 1.02 -2.57 -18.32
N PHE A 169 0.47 -3.65 -17.78
CA PHE A 169 -0.86 -3.62 -17.19
C PHE A 169 -0.85 -2.85 -15.86
N ASP A 170 -2.00 -2.36 -15.48
CA ASP A 170 -2.24 -1.74 -14.16
C ASP A 170 -2.47 -2.78 -13.06
N TRP A 171 -2.32 -4.06 -13.36
CA TRP A 171 -2.39 -5.15 -12.41
C TRP A 171 -1.12 -6.00 -12.42
N PHE A 172 -0.79 -6.54 -11.24
CA PHE A 172 0.39 -7.35 -11.01
C PHE A 172 -0.01 -8.65 -10.32
N ARG A 173 0.56 -9.77 -10.78
CA ARG A 173 0.43 -11.03 -10.07
C ARG A 173 1.42 -11.04 -8.91
N TRP A 174 0.89 -11.27 -7.71
CA TRP A 174 1.68 -11.38 -6.51
C TRP A 174 1.67 -12.80 -5.99
N GLU A 175 2.85 -13.41 -5.92
CA GLU A 175 3.03 -14.75 -5.41
C GLU A 175 3.44 -14.70 -3.94
N ARG A 176 3.11 -15.76 -3.22
CA ARG A 176 3.48 -15.86 -1.83
C ARG A 176 4.96 -16.13 -1.70
N ASP A 177 5.66 -15.37 -0.87
CA ASP A 177 7.08 -15.59 -0.56
C ASP A 177 7.31 -16.96 0.11
N SER A 178 8.42 -17.59 -0.24
CA SER A 178 8.89 -18.78 0.45
C SER A 178 9.28 -18.42 1.89
N ARG A 179 8.67 -19.08 2.88
CA ARG A 179 9.00 -18.86 4.29
C ARG A 179 10.44 -19.27 4.67
N LYS A 180 11.05 -20.12 3.87
CA LYS A 180 12.45 -20.53 4.07
C LYS A 180 13.40 -19.40 3.67
N GLU A 181 13.07 -18.72 2.60
CA GLU A 181 13.89 -17.65 2.03
C GLU A 181 13.60 -16.30 2.68
N TYR A 182 12.32 -16.05 2.94
CA TYR A 182 11.84 -14.80 3.54
C TYR A 182 10.95 -15.10 4.75
N PRO A 183 11.55 -15.20 5.96
CA PRO A 183 10.78 -15.44 7.17
C PRO A 183 9.74 -14.34 7.39
N LYS A 184 8.51 -14.75 7.71
CA LYS A 184 7.46 -13.81 8.02
C LYS A 184 7.64 -13.28 9.44
N ILE A 185 7.94 -12.00 9.57
CA ILE A 185 8.16 -11.31 10.85
C ILE A 185 6.84 -10.78 11.41
N HIS A 186 5.92 -10.34 10.53
CA HIS A 186 4.64 -9.78 10.93
C HIS A 186 3.50 -10.32 10.04
N PRO A 187 2.27 -10.49 10.59
CA PRO A 187 1.12 -11.00 9.82
C PRO A 187 0.76 -10.17 8.58
N THR A 188 0.99 -8.86 8.65
CA THR A 188 0.67 -7.91 7.57
C THR A 188 1.84 -7.61 6.64
N GLN A 189 2.96 -8.34 6.79
CA GLN A 189 4.12 -8.16 5.93
C GLN A 189 3.74 -8.38 4.47
N LYS A 190 4.08 -7.42 3.60
CA LYS A 190 3.92 -7.58 2.16
C LYS A 190 4.91 -8.58 1.59
N GLU A 191 4.48 -9.29 0.57
CA GLU A 191 5.35 -10.23 -0.14
C GLU A 191 6.44 -9.45 -0.92
N ARG A 192 7.63 -10.02 -1.03
CA ARG A 192 8.80 -9.35 -1.64
C ARG A 192 8.92 -9.64 -3.13
N GLY A 193 8.29 -10.69 -3.60
CA GLY A 193 8.35 -11.14 -4.99
C GLY A 193 7.46 -10.37 -5.95
N ALA A 194 7.13 -9.12 -5.60
CA ALA A 194 6.25 -8.28 -6.41
C ALA A 194 7.02 -7.16 -7.08
#